data_cb4880b82663a1f0c15bf0b8e4867883
#
_entry.id   cb4880b82663a1f0c15bf0b8e4867883
#
_cell.length_a   1.000
_cell.length_b   1.000
_cell.length_c   1.000
_cell.angle_alpha   90.00
_cell.angle_beta   90.00
_cell.angle_gamma   90.00
#
_symmetry.space_group_name_H-M   'P 1'
#
loop_
_entity.id
_entity.type
_entity.pdbx_description
1 polymer ?
#
loop_
_entity_poly.entity_id
_entity_poly.type
_entity_poly.pdbx_seq_one_letter_code
_entity_poly.pdbx_strand_id
1 'polypeptide(L)'
;MNSTHFLVRKDQLSTTALRGTPAAALPDGQIRVRVDKFALTSNNITYAAFGEAMAYWQFFPVSPTLLGGDQSNTWGRIPVWGFGSVTESHHPEVAVGERLYGYFPMSSTVDLTPTRVSAGALSDGAPHRAELHAVY
;
A
#
# COMPACT_ATOMS: atom_id res chain seq x y z
N MET A 1 -0.39 6.91 15.42
CA MET A 1 -1.60 6.58 14.61
C MET A 1 -1.57 5.11 14.23
N ASN A 2 -2.55 4.36 14.65
CA ASN A 2 -2.67 2.96 14.27
C ASN A 2 -3.17 2.84 12.82
N SER A 3 -2.73 1.82 12.11
CA SER A 3 -3.19 1.52 10.77
C SER A 3 -4.11 0.31 10.76
N THR A 4 -5.17 0.38 9.97
CA THR A 4 -6.09 -0.73 9.75
C THR A 4 -5.92 -1.23 8.32
N HIS A 5 -5.86 -2.55 8.16
CA HIS A 5 -5.63 -3.20 6.88
C HIS A 5 -6.78 -4.15 6.55
N PHE A 6 -7.26 -4.11 5.32
CA PHE A 6 -8.21 -5.07 4.78
C PHE A 6 -7.45 -6.15 4.02
N LEU A 7 -7.63 -7.41 4.44
CA LEU A 7 -6.91 -8.55 3.90
C LEU A 7 -7.87 -9.52 3.24
N VAL A 8 -7.41 -10.20 2.19
CA VAL A 8 -8.14 -11.29 1.55
C VAL A 8 -7.26 -12.54 1.50
N ARG A 9 -7.88 -13.71 1.55
CA ARG A 9 -7.15 -14.96 1.29
C ARG A 9 -6.91 -15.09 -0.21
N LYS A 10 -5.68 -15.38 -0.59
CA LYS A 10 -5.32 -15.54 -2.00
C LYS A 10 -5.99 -16.73 -2.67
N ASP A 11 -6.27 -17.78 -1.91
CA ASP A 11 -6.90 -19.02 -2.37
C ASP A 11 -8.44 -18.98 -2.31
N GLN A 12 -9.00 -18.00 -1.58
CA GLN A 12 -10.45 -17.83 -1.45
C GLN A 12 -10.76 -16.36 -1.20
N LEU A 13 -10.97 -15.61 -2.28
CA LEU A 13 -11.10 -14.15 -2.23
C LEU A 13 -12.33 -13.65 -1.44
N SER A 14 -13.33 -14.50 -1.23
CA SER A 14 -14.47 -14.16 -0.37
C SER A 14 -14.15 -14.20 1.13
N THR A 15 -13.04 -14.79 1.51
CA THR A 15 -12.57 -14.82 2.90
C THR A 15 -11.70 -13.60 3.16
N THR A 16 -12.16 -12.74 4.07
CA THR A 16 -11.54 -11.45 4.36
C THR A 16 -11.24 -11.31 5.85
N ALA A 17 -10.37 -10.35 6.19
CA ALA A 17 -10.08 -10.00 7.57
C ALA A 17 -9.69 -8.53 7.66
N LEU A 18 -10.02 -7.91 8.80
CA LEU A 18 -9.49 -6.62 9.19
C LEU A 18 -8.44 -6.81 10.27
N ARG A 19 -7.30 -6.16 10.11
CA ARG A 19 -6.19 -6.23 11.08
C ARG A 19 -5.63 -4.84 11.32
N GLY A 20 -5.33 -4.55 12.57
CA GLY A 20 -4.69 -3.31 12.98
C GLY A 20 -3.22 -3.50 13.28
N THR A 21 -2.41 -2.48 12.98
CA THR A 21 -1.03 -2.40 13.42
C THR A 21 -0.82 -1.13 14.22
N PRO A 22 0.02 -1.16 15.29
CA PRO A 22 0.38 0.06 15.98
C PRO A 22 1.21 0.97 15.08
N ALA A 23 1.18 2.27 15.38
CA ALA A 23 2.03 3.23 14.71
C ALA A 23 3.50 2.89 14.98
N ALA A 24 4.30 2.85 13.92
CA ALA A 24 5.74 2.69 14.00
C ALA A 24 6.44 4.00 13.69
N ALA A 25 7.68 4.17 14.17
CA ALA A 25 8.50 5.30 13.79
C ALA A 25 8.75 5.29 12.28
N LEU A 26 8.62 6.45 11.64
CA LEU A 26 8.85 6.58 10.22
C LEU A 26 10.36 6.72 9.96
N PRO A 27 10.98 5.83 9.16
CA PRO A 27 12.40 5.95 8.81
C PRO A 27 12.71 7.23 8.03
N ASP A 28 13.98 7.64 8.06
CA ASP A 28 14.45 8.75 7.25
C ASP A 28 14.23 8.49 5.76
N GLY A 29 13.86 9.54 5.03
CA GLY A 29 13.57 9.45 3.61
C GLY A 29 12.19 8.91 3.25
N GLN A 30 11.40 8.49 4.23
CA GLN A 30 10.04 8.00 4.00
C GLN A 30 8.98 9.05 4.30
N ILE A 31 7.81 8.83 3.73
CA ILE A 31 6.59 9.58 4.05
C ILE A 31 5.49 8.63 4.49
N ARG A 32 4.59 9.14 5.33
CA ARG A 32 3.38 8.41 5.72
C ARG A 32 2.18 9.08 5.08
N VAL A 33 1.40 8.27 4.38
CA VAL A 33 0.21 8.73 3.66
C VAL A 33 -1.03 8.13 4.32
N ARG A 34 -1.98 8.98 4.67
CA ARG A 34 -3.32 8.54 5.04
C ARG A 34 -4.11 8.34 3.74
N VAL A 35 -4.65 7.15 3.56
CA VAL A 35 -5.51 6.86 2.40
C VAL A 35 -6.90 7.45 2.68
N ASP A 36 -7.26 8.47 1.92
CA ASP A 36 -8.50 9.24 2.17
C ASP A 36 -9.71 8.59 1.51
N LYS A 37 -9.57 8.17 0.27
CA LYS A 37 -10.62 7.50 -0.50
C LYS A 37 -10.03 6.72 -1.67
N PHE A 38 -10.74 5.72 -2.11
CA PHE A 38 -10.37 4.95 -3.30
C PHE A 38 -11.62 4.44 -4.03
N ALA A 39 -11.45 4.11 -5.31
CA ALA A 39 -12.49 3.47 -6.09
C ALA A 39 -12.43 1.96 -5.89
N LEU A 40 -13.58 1.35 -5.64
CA LEU A 40 -13.73 -0.10 -5.58
C LEU A 40 -14.56 -0.54 -6.78
N THR A 41 -13.92 -1.24 -7.71
CA THR A 41 -14.53 -1.64 -8.98
C THR A 41 -14.26 -3.12 -9.26
N SER A 42 -14.84 -3.64 -10.34
CA SER A 42 -14.54 -5.01 -10.78
C SER A 42 -13.08 -5.24 -11.12
N ASN A 43 -12.31 -4.20 -11.47
CA ASN A 43 -10.87 -4.32 -11.68
C ASN A 43 -10.11 -4.79 -10.43
N ASN A 44 -10.61 -4.47 -9.25
CA ASN A 44 -9.98 -4.92 -8.00
C ASN A 44 -10.05 -6.44 -7.85
N ILE A 45 -11.13 -7.07 -8.32
CA ILE A 45 -11.24 -8.52 -8.38
C ILE A 45 -10.22 -9.10 -9.38
N THR A 46 -10.01 -8.43 -10.51
CA THR A 46 -8.98 -8.81 -11.47
C THR A 46 -7.58 -8.77 -10.84
N TYR A 47 -7.25 -7.73 -10.10
CA TYR A 47 -5.98 -7.63 -9.38
C TYR A 47 -5.79 -8.79 -8.41
N ALA A 48 -6.83 -9.18 -7.69
CA ALA A 48 -6.76 -10.31 -6.78
C ALA A 48 -6.67 -11.65 -7.52
N ALA A 49 -7.48 -11.86 -8.54
CA ALA A 49 -7.52 -13.12 -9.28
C ALA A 49 -6.21 -13.41 -10.04
N PHE A 50 -5.56 -12.37 -10.54
CA PHE A 50 -4.27 -12.47 -11.25
C PHE A 50 -3.08 -12.03 -10.38
N GLY A 51 -3.25 -11.98 -9.08
CA GLY A 51 -2.25 -11.47 -8.15
C GLY A 51 -0.91 -12.19 -8.24
N GLU A 52 -0.92 -13.51 -8.39
CA GLU A 52 0.33 -14.29 -8.57
C GLU A 52 0.88 -14.11 -9.99
N ALA A 53 0.04 -14.28 -11.01
CA ALA A 53 0.50 -14.27 -12.40
C ALA A 53 1.01 -12.91 -12.88
N MET A 54 0.44 -11.82 -12.38
CA MET A 54 0.78 -10.45 -12.76
C MET A 54 1.44 -9.66 -11.63
N ALA A 55 1.87 -10.34 -10.58
CA ALA A 55 2.59 -9.77 -9.45
C ALA A 55 1.83 -8.69 -8.65
N TYR A 56 0.51 -8.63 -8.73
CA TYR A 56 -0.26 -7.62 -8.00
C TYR A 56 -0.12 -7.73 -6.48
N TRP A 57 0.07 -8.94 -5.92
CA TRP A 57 0.31 -9.10 -4.50
C TRP A 57 1.64 -8.51 -4.02
N GLN A 58 2.59 -8.30 -4.94
CA GLN A 58 3.91 -7.77 -4.61
C GLN A 58 3.90 -6.26 -4.38
N PHE A 59 2.87 -5.54 -4.84
CA PHE A 59 2.79 -4.11 -4.60
C PHE A 59 2.70 -3.77 -3.12
N PHE A 60 1.90 -4.53 -2.37
CA PHE A 60 1.68 -4.28 -0.94
C PHE A 60 1.62 -5.60 -0.18
N PRO A 61 2.75 -6.25 0.06
CA PRO A 61 2.80 -7.54 0.75
C PRO A 61 2.29 -7.41 2.19
N VAL A 62 1.71 -8.48 2.70
CA VAL A 62 1.23 -8.55 4.08
C VAL A 62 2.40 -8.87 4.99
N SER A 63 2.60 -8.06 6.03
CA SER A 63 3.61 -8.33 7.05
C SER A 63 3.23 -9.58 7.86
N PRO A 64 4.20 -10.49 8.11
CA PRO A 64 3.95 -11.66 8.95
C PRO A 64 3.42 -11.33 10.34
N THR A 65 3.78 -10.17 10.89
CA THR A 65 3.36 -9.74 12.23
C THR A 65 1.86 -9.42 12.31
N LEU A 66 1.21 -9.13 11.18
CA LEU A 66 -0.23 -8.80 11.15
C LEU A 66 -1.12 -9.96 11.55
N LEU A 67 -0.66 -11.20 11.37
CA LEU A 67 -1.47 -12.40 11.54
C LEU A 67 -0.95 -13.31 12.66
N GLY A 68 0.01 -12.83 13.44
CA GLY A 68 0.57 -13.60 14.55
C GLY A 68 1.42 -14.79 14.12
N GLY A 69 1.96 -14.77 12.92
CA GLY A 69 2.80 -15.82 12.35
C GLY A 69 3.04 -15.59 10.87
N ASP A 70 3.79 -16.49 10.24
CA ASP A 70 4.08 -16.36 8.81
C ASP A 70 2.93 -16.88 7.95
N GLN A 71 1.92 -16.05 7.74
CA GLN A 71 0.81 -16.33 6.83
C GLN A 71 0.80 -15.35 5.64
N SER A 72 1.91 -14.68 5.38
CA SER A 72 2.02 -13.69 4.31
C SER A 72 1.79 -14.27 2.91
N ASN A 73 2.06 -15.59 2.72
CA ASN A 73 1.80 -16.28 1.46
C ASN A 73 0.32 -16.65 1.27
N THR A 74 -0.46 -16.69 2.35
CA THR A 74 -1.89 -17.05 2.33
C THR A 74 -2.77 -15.83 2.14
N TRP A 75 -2.37 -14.69 2.73
CA TRP A 75 -3.14 -13.46 2.74
C TRP A 75 -2.50 -12.40 1.86
N GLY A 76 -3.31 -11.55 1.26
CA GLY A 76 -2.86 -10.45 0.43
C GLY A 76 -3.67 -9.19 0.66
N ARG A 77 -3.14 -8.07 0.17
CA ARG A 77 -3.84 -6.78 0.12
C ARG A 77 -4.10 -6.44 -1.34
N ILE A 78 -5.37 -6.20 -1.67
CA ILE A 78 -5.78 -5.80 -3.01
C ILE A 78 -5.37 -4.33 -3.21
N PRO A 79 -4.62 -4.00 -4.28
CA PRO A 79 -4.31 -2.60 -4.59
C PRO A 79 -5.55 -1.87 -5.13
N VAL A 80 -5.60 -0.57 -4.84
CA VAL A 80 -6.68 0.31 -5.28
C VAL A 80 -6.12 1.62 -5.82
N TRP A 81 -6.86 2.27 -6.70
CA TRP A 81 -6.56 3.63 -7.15
C TRP A 81 -7.34 4.63 -6.30
N GLY A 82 -6.66 5.63 -5.78
CA GLY A 82 -7.30 6.58 -4.90
C GLY A 82 -6.46 7.78 -4.53
N PHE A 83 -6.94 8.52 -3.55
CA PHE A 83 -6.30 9.71 -3.03
C PHE A 83 -5.82 9.49 -1.61
N GLY A 84 -4.66 10.05 -1.31
CA GLY A 84 -4.11 10.07 0.03
C GLY A 84 -3.47 11.41 0.35
N SER A 85 -3.31 11.68 1.64
CA SER A 85 -2.69 12.91 2.14
C SER A 85 -1.48 12.58 2.99
N VAL A 86 -0.39 13.28 2.78
CA VAL A 86 0.84 13.12 3.55
C VAL A 86 0.60 13.64 4.96
N THR A 87 0.71 12.77 5.96
CA THR A 87 0.51 13.12 7.37
C THR A 87 1.83 13.24 8.13
N GLU A 88 2.89 12.60 7.66
CA GLU A 88 4.23 12.69 8.24
C GLU A 88 5.24 12.56 7.10
N SER A 89 6.32 13.34 7.14
CA SER A 89 7.35 13.31 6.10
C SER A 89 8.74 13.47 6.70
N HIS A 90 9.61 12.52 6.37
CA HIS A 90 11.05 12.60 6.60
C HIS A 90 11.82 12.71 5.27
N HIS A 91 11.13 13.13 4.21
CA HIS A 91 11.72 13.36 2.90
C HIS A 91 11.78 14.87 2.61
N PRO A 92 12.96 15.40 2.18
CA PRO A 92 13.14 16.84 2.03
C PRO A 92 12.30 17.49 0.94
N GLU A 93 11.86 16.74 -0.03
CA GLU A 93 11.10 17.25 -1.18
C GLU A 93 9.60 16.98 -1.12
N VAL A 94 9.12 16.34 -0.07
CA VAL A 94 7.68 16.04 0.11
C VAL A 94 7.21 16.65 1.43
N ALA A 95 6.20 17.50 1.37
CA ALA A 95 5.68 18.20 2.54
C ALA A 95 4.46 17.51 3.13
N VAL A 96 4.30 17.62 4.45
CA VAL A 96 3.05 17.27 5.13
C VAL A 96 1.90 18.10 4.54
N GLY A 97 0.78 17.47 4.29
CA GLY A 97 -0.40 18.10 3.68
C GLY A 97 -0.48 17.95 2.16
N GLU A 98 0.58 17.48 1.50
CA GLU A 98 0.50 17.18 0.07
C GLU A 98 -0.51 16.07 -0.19
N ARG A 99 -1.27 16.21 -1.26
CA ARG A 99 -2.26 15.24 -1.68
C ARG A 99 -1.78 14.48 -2.91
N LEU A 100 -1.89 13.15 -2.83
CA LEU A 100 -1.42 12.25 -3.86
C LEU A 100 -2.60 11.47 -4.45
N TYR A 101 -2.57 11.26 -5.76
CA TYR A 101 -3.41 10.27 -6.43
C TYR A 101 -2.52 9.13 -6.90
N GLY A 102 -2.92 7.91 -6.62
CA GLY A 102 -2.11 6.78 -7.05
C GLY A 102 -2.62 5.42 -6.58
N TYR A 103 -1.71 4.47 -6.62
CA TYR A 103 -1.95 3.07 -6.31
C TYR A 103 -1.59 2.82 -4.85
N PHE A 104 -2.60 2.45 -4.07
CA PHE A 104 -2.49 2.26 -2.62
C PHE A 104 -3.01 0.89 -2.20
N PRO A 105 -2.59 0.40 -1.02
CA PRO A 105 -3.25 -0.77 -0.42
C PRO A 105 -4.62 -0.37 0.14
N MET A 106 -5.49 -1.35 0.35
CA MET A 106 -6.72 -1.16 1.14
C MET A 106 -6.37 -1.13 2.62
N SER A 107 -5.76 -0.03 3.02
CA SER A 107 -5.28 0.24 4.39
C SER A 107 -5.54 1.70 4.73
N SER A 108 -5.65 2.02 6.00
CA SER A 108 -5.87 3.40 6.41
C SER A 108 -4.64 4.28 6.21
N THR A 109 -3.45 3.71 6.34
CA THR A 109 -2.18 4.39 6.05
C THR A 109 -1.23 3.50 5.28
N VAL A 110 -0.27 4.13 4.59
CA VAL A 110 0.83 3.44 3.92
C VAL A 110 2.09 4.31 4.02
N ASP A 111 3.23 3.66 4.24
CA ASP A 111 4.53 4.32 4.22
C ASP A 111 5.17 4.11 2.84
N LEU A 112 5.64 5.21 2.24
CA LEU A 112 6.27 5.20 0.94
C LEU A 112 7.71 5.67 1.05
N THR A 113 8.55 5.22 0.12
CA THR A 113 9.93 5.67 -0.04
C THR A 113 10.04 6.49 -1.32
N PRO A 114 9.78 7.82 -1.30
CA PRO A 114 9.74 8.62 -2.50
C PRO A 114 11.08 8.64 -3.23
N THR A 115 11.03 8.41 -4.52
CA THR A 115 12.13 8.59 -5.46
C THR A 115 11.64 9.35 -6.68
N ARG A 116 12.56 9.92 -7.45
CA ARG A 116 12.21 10.67 -8.67
C ARG A 116 11.13 11.73 -8.42
N VAL A 117 11.27 12.46 -7.32
CA VAL A 117 10.30 13.48 -6.92
C VAL A 117 10.38 14.66 -7.88
N SER A 118 9.23 15.08 -8.40
CA SER A 118 9.07 16.28 -9.22
C SER A 118 7.86 17.07 -8.76
N ALA A 119 7.60 18.20 -9.39
CA ALA A 119 6.43 19.04 -9.07
C ALA A 119 5.09 18.32 -9.30
N GLY A 120 5.04 17.37 -10.21
CA GLY A 120 3.81 16.68 -10.59
C GLY A 120 3.72 15.20 -10.20
N ALA A 121 4.82 14.59 -9.74
CA ALA A 121 4.83 13.15 -9.48
C ALA A 121 5.96 12.71 -8.57
N LEU A 122 5.78 11.54 -7.95
CA LEU A 122 6.84 10.81 -7.27
C LEU A 122 6.66 9.31 -7.52
N SER A 123 7.74 8.54 -7.33
CA SER A 123 7.70 7.09 -7.39
C SER A 123 8.01 6.52 -6.02
N ASP A 124 7.46 5.33 -5.72
CA ASP A 124 7.83 4.59 -4.53
C ASP A 124 9.03 3.68 -4.85
N GLY A 125 10.15 3.95 -4.21
CA GLY A 125 11.39 3.21 -4.39
C GLY A 125 11.55 2.02 -3.45
N ALA A 126 10.50 1.61 -2.74
CA ALA A 126 10.53 0.43 -1.89
C ALA A 126 10.92 -0.82 -2.70
N PRO A 127 11.77 -1.72 -2.16
CA PRO A 127 12.26 -2.87 -2.93
C PRO A 127 11.17 -3.75 -3.52
N HIS A 128 10.04 -3.90 -2.83
CA HIS A 128 8.93 -4.72 -3.31
C HIS A 128 8.14 -4.09 -4.47
N ARG A 129 8.37 -2.81 -4.79
CA ARG A 129 7.68 -2.07 -5.86
C ARG A 129 8.61 -1.60 -6.98
N ALA A 130 9.89 -1.36 -6.67
CA ALA A 130 10.81 -0.67 -7.58
C ALA A 130 10.95 -1.35 -8.94
N GLU A 131 10.79 -2.66 -9.03
CA GLU A 131 10.91 -3.44 -10.25
C GLU A 131 9.56 -3.80 -10.87
N LEU A 132 8.46 -3.36 -10.29
CA LEU A 132 7.13 -3.60 -10.83
C LEU A 132 6.78 -2.57 -11.91
N HIS A 133 5.69 -2.80 -12.63
CA HIS A 133 5.31 -1.94 -13.75
C HIS A 133 5.12 -0.49 -13.30
N ALA A 134 5.78 0.44 -13.97
CA ALA A 134 5.88 1.83 -13.55
C ALA A 134 4.55 2.62 -13.59
N VAL A 135 3.53 2.09 -14.24
CA VAL A 135 2.22 2.74 -14.29
C VAL A 135 1.48 2.65 -12.95
N TYR A 136 1.83 1.66 -12.11
CA TYR A 136 1.25 1.48 -10.80
C TYR A 136 2.13 2.09 -9.69
#